data_5ec7f46ec334030ff706057a5e6e1997
#
_entry.id   5ec7f46ec334030ff706057a5e6e1997
#
_cell.length_a   1.000
_cell.length_b   1.000
_cell.length_c   1.000
_cell.angle_alpha   90.00
_cell.angle_beta   90.00
_cell.angle_gamma   90.00
#
_symmetry.space_group_name_H-M   'P 1'
#
loop_
_entity.id
_entity.type
_entity.pdbx_description
1 polymer ?
#
loop_
_entity_poly.entity_id
_entity_poly.type
_entity_poly.pdbx_seq_one_letter_code
_entity_poly.pdbx_strand_id
1 'polypeptide(L)'
;MKTIAFVSGTGGAGKTSLVYHLAHMLPRLGYPTLAVDLDPLATLSSLFLGDKRLEEMWDEGSHTVFSSVAPLIDGQGDIGRPRPFPITESLWGLAGEPAMWSLDGPLAEARFKCDAGERSALSRLSVFHRVVRRAGQDTNSAVALLDLGSGLGSINRTALLAADFLVFPLVADTFSLHGLKILGPFIRQWREEWMHLRERAGGASVELPEGLMVPVGYVALRLNSFQGRRTRFHSQWMNQIPAVYATEVLGVKEMGTPMAGDQTCLAVLRNYGSLMSMAQEARKPMFDLGPADGVVGSYAPLVHDCFESFETLAMSLAARCGLEKST
;
A
#
# COMPACT_ATOMS: atom_id res chain seq x y z
N MET A 1 3.30 6.21 -14.95
CA MET A 1 2.81 5.35 -13.84
C MET A 1 2.77 6.15 -12.55
N LYS A 2 1.67 6.12 -11.82
CA LYS A 2 1.55 6.67 -10.45
C LYS A 2 1.77 5.57 -9.42
N THR A 3 2.29 5.93 -8.25
CA THR A 3 2.60 4.97 -7.18
C THR A 3 1.81 5.31 -5.92
N ILE A 4 1.03 4.37 -5.39
CA ILE A 4 0.15 4.55 -4.24
C ILE A 4 0.56 3.58 -3.14
N ALA A 5 0.95 4.10 -1.97
CA ALA A 5 1.27 3.27 -0.82
C ALA A 5 0.12 3.26 0.21
N PHE A 6 -0.10 2.10 0.80
CA PHE A 6 -1.08 1.91 1.86
C PHE A 6 -0.36 1.83 3.20
N VAL A 7 -0.68 2.75 4.10
CA VAL A 7 0.05 2.94 5.35
C VAL A 7 -0.87 2.86 6.56
N SER A 8 -0.43 2.16 7.60
CA SER A 8 -1.14 2.12 8.88
C SER A 8 -0.15 1.96 10.01
N GLY A 9 -0.41 2.63 11.12
CA GLY A 9 0.40 2.54 12.34
C GLY A 9 0.19 1.25 13.12
N THR A 10 -0.76 0.39 12.70
CA THR A 10 -1.12 -0.85 13.40
C THR A 10 -1.16 -2.04 12.45
N GLY A 11 -0.73 -3.21 12.93
CA GLY A 11 -0.96 -4.47 12.25
C GLY A 11 -2.45 -4.84 12.19
N GLY A 12 -2.85 -5.63 11.22
CA GLY A 12 -4.24 -6.10 11.11
C GLY A 12 -5.27 -5.05 10.68
N ALA A 13 -4.86 -3.84 10.28
CA ALA A 13 -5.75 -2.79 9.78
C ALA A 13 -6.36 -3.09 8.40
N GLY A 14 -6.03 -4.22 7.77
CA GLY A 14 -6.58 -4.60 6.48
C GLY A 14 -5.88 -4.00 5.26
N LYS A 15 -4.65 -3.48 5.39
CA LYS A 15 -3.85 -2.94 4.28
C LYS A 15 -3.77 -3.92 3.11
N THR A 16 -3.16 -5.07 3.35
CA THR A 16 -2.93 -6.12 2.35
C THR A 16 -4.21 -6.56 1.65
N SER A 17 -5.29 -6.76 2.43
CA SER A 17 -6.59 -7.09 1.85
C SER A 17 -7.12 -5.97 0.95
N LEU A 18 -6.95 -4.71 1.35
CA LEU A 18 -7.37 -3.56 0.56
C LEU A 18 -6.56 -3.46 -0.75
N VAL A 19 -5.24 -3.63 -0.66
CA VAL A 19 -4.34 -3.65 -1.83
C VAL A 19 -4.73 -4.77 -2.79
N TYR A 20 -4.93 -5.99 -2.26
CA TYR A 20 -5.32 -7.15 -3.05
C TYR A 20 -6.60 -6.92 -3.87
N HIS A 21 -7.66 -6.42 -3.22
CA HIS A 21 -8.93 -6.17 -3.89
C HIS A 21 -8.84 -4.99 -4.88
N LEU A 22 -8.15 -3.91 -4.55
CA LEU A 22 -7.93 -2.80 -5.48
C LEU A 22 -7.06 -3.20 -6.67
N ALA A 23 -6.06 -4.08 -6.47
CA ALA A 23 -5.24 -4.62 -7.54
C ALA A 23 -6.07 -5.40 -8.57
N HIS A 24 -7.12 -6.09 -8.14
CA HIS A 24 -8.05 -6.75 -9.04
C HIS A 24 -9.11 -5.82 -9.65
N MET A 25 -9.49 -4.74 -8.96
CA MET A 25 -10.54 -3.81 -9.42
C MET A 25 -10.03 -2.78 -10.43
N LEU A 26 -8.85 -2.19 -10.21
CA LEU A 26 -8.31 -1.14 -11.07
C LEU A 26 -8.12 -1.58 -12.54
N PRO A 27 -7.59 -2.78 -12.85
CA PRO A 27 -7.51 -3.26 -14.23
C PRO A 27 -8.86 -3.35 -14.93
N ARG A 28 -9.92 -3.72 -14.23
CA ARG A 28 -11.30 -3.78 -14.77
C ARG A 28 -11.83 -2.40 -15.17
N LEU A 29 -11.32 -1.36 -14.53
CA LEU A 29 -11.66 0.04 -14.83
C LEU A 29 -10.74 0.63 -15.92
N GLY A 30 -9.83 -0.16 -16.50
CA GLY A 30 -8.92 0.25 -17.56
C GLY A 30 -7.57 0.83 -17.05
N TYR A 31 -7.17 0.51 -15.82
CA TYR A 31 -5.89 0.94 -15.24
C TYR A 31 -4.96 -0.28 -15.05
N PRO A 32 -4.05 -0.60 -15.99
CA PRO A 32 -3.07 -1.66 -15.80
C PRO A 32 -2.28 -1.46 -14.50
N THR A 33 -2.23 -2.49 -13.68
CA THR A 33 -1.80 -2.38 -12.29
C THR A 33 -0.61 -3.30 -11.98
N LEU A 34 0.35 -2.77 -11.24
CA LEU A 34 1.43 -3.51 -10.59
C LEU A 34 1.19 -3.53 -9.08
N ALA A 35 1.00 -4.70 -8.49
CA ALA A 35 0.95 -4.88 -7.04
C ALA A 35 2.34 -5.25 -6.53
N VAL A 36 2.88 -4.47 -5.59
CA VAL A 36 4.24 -4.66 -5.05
C VAL A 36 4.15 -4.96 -3.56
N ASP A 37 4.66 -6.10 -3.16
CA ASP A 37 4.71 -6.52 -1.77
C ASP A 37 6.03 -6.09 -1.13
N LEU A 38 5.98 -5.07 -0.29
CA LEU A 38 7.12 -4.53 0.46
C LEU A 38 7.05 -4.91 1.96
N ASP A 39 6.10 -5.77 2.35
CA ASP A 39 6.09 -6.36 3.69
C ASP A 39 6.97 -7.62 3.70
N PRO A 40 7.98 -7.72 4.58
CA PRO A 40 8.77 -8.94 4.72
C PRO A 40 7.95 -10.20 5.05
N LEU A 41 6.73 -10.06 5.56
CA LEU A 41 5.81 -11.19 5.76
C LEU A 41 5.25 -11.74 4.45
N ALA A 42 5.38 -11.01 3.34
CA ALA A 42 4.96 -11.39 1.99
C ALA A 42 3.49 -11.88 1.88
N THR A 43 2.62 -11.30 2.70
CA THR A 43 1.21 -11.72 2.78
C THR A 43 0.45 -11.43 1.47
N LEU A 44 0.73 -10.31 0.81
CA LEU A 44 0.11 -9.99 -0.48
C LEU A 44 0.54 -10.99 -1.56
N SER A 45 1.81 -11.36 -1.55
CA SER A 45 2.37 -12.36 -2.46
C SER A 45 1.74 -13.73 -2.27
N SER A 46 1.55 -14.16 -1.01
CA SER A 46 0.86 -15.40 -0.68
C SER A 46 -0.60 -15.42 -1.17
N LEU A 47 -1.32 -14.30 -1.07
CA LEU A 47 -2.70 -14.20 -1.59
C LEU A 47 -2.77 -14.42 -3.11
N PHE A 48 -1.78 -13.96 -3.88
CA PHE A 48 -1.75 -14.14 -5.33
C PHE A 48 -1.25 -15.52 -5.76
N LEU A 49 -0.15 -15.99 -5.17
CA LEU A 49 0.58 -17.17 -5.63
C LEU A 49 0.21 -18.44 -4.84
N GLY A 50 -0.20 -18.28 -3.58
CA GLY A 50 -0.26 -19.33 -2.58
C GLY A 50 1.11 -19.73 -2.05
N ASP A 51 1.12 -20.26 -0.83
CA ASP A 51 2.34 -20.46 -0.05
C ASP A 51 3.37 -21.32 -0.78
N LYS A 52 2.94 -22.46 -1.34
CA LYS A 52 3.84 -23.38 -2.04
C LYS A 52 4.60 -22.73 -3.20
N ARG A 53 3.90 -21.99 -4.07
CA ARG A 53 4.55 -21.33 -5.21
C ARG A 53 5.45 -20.19 -4.76
N LEU A 54 5.06 -19.51 -3.69
CA LEU A 54 5.86 -18.41 -3.11
C LEU A 54 7.16 -18.96 -2.49
N GLU A 55 7.11 -20.08 -1.76
CA GLU A 55 8.28 -20.74 -1.20
C GLU A 55 9.23 -21.21 -2.32
N GLU A 56 8.71 -21.81 -3.40
CA GLU A 56 9.51 -22.17 -4.57
C GLU A 56 10.24 -20.96 -5.15
N MET A 57 9.60 -19.79 -5.25
CA MET A 57 10.23 -18.56 -5.73
C MET A 57 11.33 -18.05 -4.80
N TRP A 58 11.17 -18.19 -3.49
CA TRP A 58 12.21 -17.85 -2.53
C TRP A 58 13.42 -18.78 -2.63
N ASP A 59 13.20 -20.08 -2.79
CA ASP A 59 14.26 -21.06 -2.99
C ASP A 59 15.03 -20.85 -4.30
N GLU A 60 14.35 -20.42 -5.38
CA GLU A 60 14.98 -20.01 -6.64
C GLU A 60 15.86 -18.75 -6.48
N GLY A 61 15.70 -17.97 -5.40
CA GLY A 61 16.46 -16.74 -5.09
C GLY A 61 16.29 -15.66 -6.16
N SER A 62 15.17 -15.67 -6.88
CA SER A 62 14.89 -14.74 -7.99
C SER A 62 13.41 -14.33 -8.00
N HIS A 63 13.07 -13.30 -8.77
CA HIS A 63 11.69 -12.86 -8.96
C HIS A 63 11.04 -12.13 -7.75
N THR A 64 11.85 -11.70 -6.76
CA THR A 64 11.35 -10.96 -5.60
C THR A 64 11.84 -9.51 -5.59
N VAL A 65 11.25 -8.69 -4.72
CA VAL A 65 11.77 -7.35 -4.44
C VAL A 65 13.20 -7.45 -3.90
N PHE A 66 13.45 -8.37 -2.97
CA PHE A 66 14.77 -8.53 -2.35
C PHE A 66 15.84 -8.88 -3.37
N SER A 67 15.60 -9.87 -4.24
CA SER A 67 16.56 -10.24 -5.28
C SER A 67 16.92 -9.09 -6.23
N SER A 68 16.00 -8.12 -6.39
CA SER A 68 16.24 -6.91 -7.18
C SER A 68 17.02 -5.85 -6.42
N VAL A 69 16.93 -5.81 -5.10
CA VAL A 69 17.54 -4.80 -4.22
C VAL A 69 18.93 -5.22 -3.74
N ALA A 70 19.10 -6.51 -3.42
CA ALA A 70 20.29 -7.07 -2.77
C ALA A 70 21.62 -6.69 -3.47
N PRO A 71 21.77 -6.76 -4.80
CA PRO A 71 23.04 -6.42 -5.45
C PRO A 71 23.54 -5.01 -5.12
N LEU A 72 22.64 -4.02 -5.05
CA LEU A 72 23.00 -2.65 -4.68
C LEU A 72 23.33 -2.52 -3.19
N ILE A 73 22.57 -3.18 -2.34
CA ILE A 73 22.78 -3.12 -0.88
C ILE A 73 24.10 -3.77 -0.50
N ASP A 74 24.44 -4.90 -1.11
CA ASP A 74 25.67 -5.66 -0.87
C ASP A 74 26.91 -5.05 -1.57
N GLY A 75 26.74 -3.97 -2.33
CA GLY A 75 27.84 -3.32 -3.06
C GLY A 75 28.34 -4.12 -4.26
N GLN A 76 27.57 -5.05 -4.78
CA GLN A 76 27.92 -5.89 -5.93
C GLN A 76 27.60 -5.24 -7.28
N GLY A 77 26.98 -4.06 -7.26
CA GLY A 77 26.63 -3.31 -8.47
C GLY A 77 25.42 -2.41 -8.27
N ASP A 78 24.60 -2.29 -9.29
CA ASP A 78 23.33 -1.57 -9.25
C ASP A 78 22.17 -2.51 -8.94
N ILE A 79 20.92 -2.00 -8.94
CA ILE A 79 19.73 -2.84 -8.76
C ILE A 79 19.70 -3.97 -9.79
N GLY A 80 19.31 -5.16 -9.35
CA GLY A 80 18.97 -6.26 -10.23
C GLY A 80 17.73 -5.94 -11.08
N ARG A 81 17.51 -6.69 -12.15
CA ARG A 81 16.31 -6.53 -12.98
C ARG A 81 15.10 -7.11 -12.24
N PRO A 82 14.07 -6.31 -11.92
CA PRO A 82 12.83 -6.83 -11.38
C PRO A 82 12.18 -7.82 -12.34
N ARG A 83 11.53 -8.85 -11.79
CA ARG A 83 10.82 -9.86 -12.57
C ARG A 83 9.38 -10.01 -12.06
N PRO A 84 8.47 -9.09 -12.43
CA PRO A 84 7.07 -9.21 -12.08
C PRO A 84 6.46 -10.49 -12.65
N PHE A 85 5.57 -11.14 -11.88
CA PHE A 85 4.81 -12.28 -12.34
C PHE A 85 3.41 -11.84 -12.80
N PRO A 86 2.86 -12.44 -13.88
CA PRO A 86 1.54 -12.11 -14.37
C PRO A 86 0.46 -12.75 -13.48
N ILE A 87 -0.61 -11.99 -13.18
CA ILE A 87 -1.81 -12.46 -12.49
C ILE A 87 -2.97 -12.50 -13.48
N THR A 88 -3.13 -11.41 -14.24
CA THR A 88 -4.05 -11.33 -15.39
C THR A 88 -3.34 -10.58 -16.52
N GLU A 89 -4.02 -10.34 -17.65
CA GLU A 89 -3.46 -9.55 -18.77
C GLU A 89 -3.04 -8.12 -18.37
N SER A 90 -3.69 -7.53 -17.36
CA SER A 90 -3.48 -6.14 -16.93
C SER A 90 -3.13 -6.02 -15.45
N LEU A 91 -2.84 -7.13 -14.76
CA LEU A 91 -2.43 -7.18 -13.37
C LEU A 91 -1.14 -8.00 -13.22
N TRP A 92 -0.15 -7.37 -12.65
CA TRP A 92 1.16 -7.95 -12.34
C TRP A 92 1.47 -7.88 -10.87
N GLY A 93 2.21 -8.84 -10.35
CA GLY A 93 2.72 -8.84 -8.99
C GLY A 93 4.24 -8.79 -8.94
N LEU A 94 4.81 -8.13 -7.93
CA LEU A 94 6.22 -8.23 -7.58
C LEU A 94 6.30 -8.74 -6.14
N ALA A 95 6.85 -9.95 -5.97
CA ALA A 95 6.78 -10.68 -4.71
C ALA A 95 7.71 -10.12 -3.63
N GLY A 96 7.21 -10.06 -2.41
CA GLY A 96 8.01 -9.89 -1.20
C GLY A 96 8.66 -11.20 -0.74
N GLU A 97 9.57 -11.09 0.23
CA GLU A 97 10.15 -12.26 0.89
C GLU A 97 10.73 -11.92 2.28
N PRO A 98 10.86 -12.91 3.17
CA PRO A 98 11.38 -12.69 4.52
C PRO A 98 12.80 -12.14 4.57
N ALA A 99 13.65 -12.42 3.56
CA ALA A 99 15.01 -11.88 3.47
C ALA A 99 15.05 -10.34 3.45
N MET A 100 13.94 -9.67 3.11
CA MET A 100 13.83 -8.20 3.19
C MET A 100 14.08 -7.66 4.59
N TRP A 101 13.91 -8.43 5.67
CA TRP A 101 14.28 -8.02 7.03
C TRP A 101 15.74 -7.61 7.15
N SER A 102 16.63 -8.23 6.37
CA SER A 102 18.06 -7.89 6.36
C SER A 102 18.36 -6.49 5.81
N LEU A 103 17.42 -5.86 5.12
CA LEU A 103 17.57 -4.52 4.54
C LEU A 103 17.47 -3.39 5.59
N ASP A 104 16.85 -3.63 6.76
CA ASP A 104 16.55 -2.54 7.69
C ASP A 104 17.82 -1.84 8.20
N GLY A 105 18.85 -2.60 8.59
CA GLY A 105 20.13 -2.06 9.02
C GLY A 105 20.86 -1.26 7.92
N PRO A 106 21.13 -1.84 6.75
CA PRO A 106 21.76 -1.13 5.62
C PRO A 106 21.02 0.13 5.17
N LEU A 107 19.67 0.14 5.19
CA LEU A 107 18.88 1.32 4.84
C LEU A 107 18.96 2.40 5.93
N ALA A 108 18.99 2.02 7.22
CA ALA A 108 19.23 2.95 8.32
C ALA A 108 20.62 3.58 8.21
N GLU A 109 21.66 2.78 7.93
CA GLU A 109 23.02 3.27 7.71
C GLU A 109 23.10 4.22 6.51
N ALA A 110 22.45 3.86 5.39
CA ALA A 110 22.40 4.73 4.20
C ALA A 110 21.78 6.08 4.52
N ARG A 111 20.73 6.11 5.34
CA ARG A 111 20.10 7.34 5.79
C ARG A 111 21.08 8.18 6.59
N PHE A 112 21.75 7.59 7.59
CA PHE A 112 22.74 8.28 8.41
C PHE A 112 23.88 8.88 7.56
N LYS A 113 24.38 8.11 6.59
CA LYS A 113 25.41 8.58 5.63
C LYS A 113 24.93 9.75 4.78
N CYS A 114 23.68 9.72 4.30
CA CYS A 114 23.11 10.86 3.57
C CYS A 114 23.02 12.11 4.43
N ASP A 115 22.64 11.99 5.71
CA ASP A 115 22.59 13.12 6.64
C ASP A 115 24.00 13.69 6.89
N ALA A 116 25.03 12.84 6.91
CA ALA A 116 26.44 13.23 6.97
C ALA A 116 27.00 13.81 5.64
N GLY A 117 26.19 13.86 4.57
CA GLY A 117 26.58 14.45 3.27
C GLY A 117 27.14 13.45 2.26
N GLU A 118 27.11 12.15 2.53
CA GLU A 118 27.58 11.13 1.59
C GLU A 118 26.54 10.88 0.47
N ARG A 119 26.73 11.51 -0.68
CA ARG A 119 25.81 11.42 -1.82
C ARG A 119 25.67 10.00 -2.40
N SER A 120 26.72 9.18 -2.30
CA SER A 120 26.69 7.77 -2.77
C SER A 120 25.61 6.94 -2.10
N ALA A 121 25.22 7.27 -0.85
CA ALA A 121 24.20 6.58 -0.11
C ALA A 121 22.77 6.84 -0.62
N LEU A 122 22.55 7.90 -1.42
CA LEU A 122 21.24 8.20 -2.03
C LEU A 122 20.75 7.08 -2.95
N SER A 123 21.65 6.35 -3.59
CA SER A 123 21.30 5.19 -4.42
C SER A 123 20.58 4.10 -3.63
N ARG A 124 20.97 3.89 -2.37
CA ARG A 124 20.32 2.93 -1.47
C ARG A 124 18.96 3.45 -0.99
N LEU A 125 18.82 4.74 -0.70
CA LEU A 125 17.53 5.32 -0.31
C LEU A 125 16.52 5.38 -1.47
N SER A 126 16.98 5.37 -2.73
CA SER A 126 16.12 5.36 -3.92
C SER A 126 15.80 3.95 -4.42
N VAL A 127 16.28 2.90 -3.75
CA VAL A 127 16.27 1.52 -4.27
C VAL A 127 14.86 1.01 -4.59
N PHE A 128 13.88 1.15 -3.71
CA PHE A 128 12.51 0.71 -3.96
C PHE A 128 11.84 1.51 -5.07
N HIS A 129 12.07 2.84 -5.12
CA HIS A 129 11.59 3.66 -6.23
C HIS A 129 12.07 3.14 -7.57
N ARG A 130 13.36 2.90 -7.71
CA ARG A 130 13.99 2.43 -8.95
C ARG A 130 13.49 1.04 -9.36
N VAL A 131 13.35 0.12 -8.40
CA VAL A 131 12.78 -1.21 -8.64
C VAL A 131 11.33 -1.13 -9.11
N VAL A 132 10.48 -0.36 -8.42
CA VAL A 132 9.07 -0.19 -8.75
C VAL A 132 8.89 0.49 -10.12
N ARG A 133 9.68 1.55 -10.40
CA ARG A 133 9.63 2.23 -11.70
C ARG A 133 10.03 1.30 -12.83
N ARG A 134 11.09 0.53 -12.66
CA ARG A 134 11.54 -0.43 -13.68
C ARG A 134 10.51 -1.54 -13.91
N ALA A 135 9.98 -2.13 -12.84
CA ALA A 135 8.94 -3.14 -12.94
C ALA A 135 7.69 -2.61 -13.65
N GLY A 136 7.25 -1.37 -13.31
CA GLY A 136 6.11 -0.73 -13.95
C GLY A 136 6.33 -0.42 -15.44
N GLN A 137 7.55 -0.07 -15.84
CA GLN A 137 7.92 0.10 -17.26
C GLN A 137 7.87 -1.24 -18.01
N ASP A 138 8.45 -2.30 -17.42
CA ASP A 138 8.49 -3.63 -18.05
C ASP A 138 7.07 -4.24 -18.18
N THR A 139 6.10 -3.82 -17.36
CA THR A 139 4.70 -4.28 -17.38
C THR A 139 3.71 -3.29 -18.00
N ASN A 140 4.19 -2.13 -18.46
CA ASN A 140 3.36 -1.04 -18.96
C ASN A 140 2.21 -0.65 -18.02
N SER A 141 2.47 -0.66 -16.70
CA SER A 141 1.48 -0.38 -15.68
C SER A 141 1.17 1.12 -15.58
N ALA A 142 -0.11 1.48 -15.44
CA ALA A 142 -0.56 2.85 -15.20
C ALA A 142 -0.41 3.23 -13.72
N VAL A 143 -0.54 2.25 -12.83
CA VAL A 143 -0.45 2.44 -11.37
C VAL A 143 0.30 1.29 -10.71
N ALA A 144 1.11 1.63 -9.70
CA ALA A 144 1.70 0.67 -8.76
C ALA A 144 1.06 0.83 -7.37
N LEU A 145 0.59 -0.27 -6.78
CA LEU A 145 0.07 -0.34 -5.42
C LEU A 145 1.12 -0.98 -4.53
N LEU A 146 1.56 -0.25 -3.49
CA LEU A 146 2.58 -0.72 -2.56
C LEU A 146 1.92 -1.20 -1.27
N ASP A 147 2.06 -2.49 -0.96
CA ASP A 147 1.71 -3.05 0.35
C ASP A 147 2.91 -2.99 1.26
N LEU A 148 2.80 -2.23 2.35
CA LEU A 148 3.87 -2.00 3.31
C LEU A 148 3.62 -2.79 4.58
N GLY A 149 4.68 -3.23 5.25
CA GLY A 149 4.60 -3.73 6.61
C GLY A 149 4.02 -2.69 7.58
N SER A 150 3.65 -3.13 8.77
CA SER A 150 3.27 -2.22 9.85
C SER A 150 4.54 -1.69 10.54
N GLY A 151 4.56 -0.39 10.87
CA GLY A 151 5.63 0.21 11.65
C GLY A 151 6.40 1.32 10.96
N LEU A 152 7.45 1.80 11.64
CA LEU A 152 8.24 2.99 11.28
C LEU A 152 9.71 2.66 10.94
N GLY A 153 10.02 1.38 10.63
CA GLY A 153 11.36 0.92 10.29
C GLY A 153 11.90 1.51 8.99
N SER A 154 13.19 1.30 8.76
CA SER A 154 13.91 1.88 7.61
C SER A 154 13.39 1.35 6.28
N ILE A 155 12.92 0.11 6.24
CA ILE A 155 12.27 -0.47 5.05
C ILE A 155 11.05 0.36 4.66
N ASN A 156 10.09 0.55 5.59
CA ASN A 156 8.87 1.31 5.31
C ASN A 156 9.16 2.77 4.98
N ARG A 157 10.09 3.41 5.71
CA ARG A 157 10.49 4.79 5.43
C ARG A 157 11.08 4.92 4.02
N THR A 158 11.94 4.00 3.61
CA THR A 158 12.54 4.01 2.26
C THR A 158 11.49 3.68 1.19
N ALA A 159 10.59 2.75 1.46
CA ALA A 159 9.49 2.41 0.56
C ALA A 159 8.52 3.59 0.33
N LEU A 160 8.25 4.39 1.37
CA LEU A 160 7.42 5.59 1.26
C LEU A 160 8.01 6.65 0.34
N LEU A 161 9.34 6.73 0.19
CA LEU A 161 9.96 7.63 -0.78
C LEU A 161 9.55 7.30 -2.22
N ALA A 162 9.21 6.04 -2.52
CA ALA A 162 8.74 5.62 -3.83
C ALA A 162 7.28 6.01 -4.11
N ALA A 163 6.52 6.46 -3.11
CA ALA A 163 5.10 6.73 -3.22
C ALA A 163 4.81 8.18 -3.65
N ASP A 164 4.00 8.34 -4.69
CA ASP A 164 3.40 9.64 -5.04
C ASP A 164 2.27 9.96 -4.06
N PHE A 165 1.46 8.96 -3.72
CA PHE A 165 0.24 9.09 -2.92
C PHE A 165 0.19 8.09 -1.76
N LEU A 166 -0.48 8.51 -0.67
CA LEU A 166 -0.71 7.70 0.51
C LEU A 166 -2.20 7.51 0.79
N VAL A 167 -2.58 6.28 1.10
CA VAL A 167 -3.92 5.90 1.56
C VAL A 167 -3.80 5.29 2.96
N PHE A 168 -4.73 5.65 3.85
CA PHE A 168 -4.73 5.23 5.25
C PHE A 168 -5.92 4.30 5.53
N PRO A 169 -5.73 2.96 5.51
CA PRO A 169 -6.72 2.03 6.01
C PRO A 169 -6.86 2.16 7.53
N LEU A 170 -8.08 2.37 8.01
CA LEU A 170 -8.37 2.61 9.42
C LEU A 170 -9.53 1.72 9.89
N VAL A 171 -9.34 1.06 11.00
CA VAL A 171 -10.44 0.44 11.74
C VAL A 171 -11.00 1.46 12.72
N ALA A 172 -12.31 1.43 12.98
CA ALA A 172 -12.95 2.34 13.94
C ALA A 172 -12.64 1.90 15.38
N ASP A 173 -11.39 2.05 15.80
CA ASP A 173 -10.89 1.70 17.13
C ASP A 173 -9.83 2.70 17.63
N THR A 174 -9.47 2.55 18.91
CA THR A 174 -8.46 3.39 19.57
C THR A 174 -7.08 3.23 18.93
N PHE A 175 -6.72 2.01 18.50
CA PHE A 175 -5.38 1.71 17.99
C PHE A 175 -5.13 2.39 16.65
N SER A 176 -6.13 2.40 15.76
CA SER A 176 -6.05 3.11 14.48
C SER A 176 -5.89 4.61 14.66
N LEU A 177 -6.62 5.22 15.61
CA LEU A 177 -6.47 6.65 15.92
C LEU A 177 -5.10 6.97 16.51
N HIS A 178 -4.60 6.14 17.44
CA HIS A 178 -3.23 6.28 17.96
C HIS A 178 -2.20 6.10 16.87
N GLY A 179 -2.42 5.13 15.97
CA GLY A 179 -1.57 4.93 14.79
C GLY A 179 -1.45 6.17 13.93
N LEU A 180 -2.56 6.87 13.66
CA LEU A 180 -2.54 8.14 12.92
C LEU A 180 -1.78 9.25 13.65
N LYS A 181 -1.99 9.39 14.98
CA LYS A 181 -1.30 10.40 15.81
C LYS A 181 0.22 10.20 15.83
N ILE A 182 0.69 8.98 15.67
CA ILE A 182 2.11 8.66 15.60
C ILE A 182 2.62 8.79 14.16
N LEU A 183 1.97 8.11 13.22
CA LEU A 183 2.45 7.98 11.84
C LEU A 183 2.37 9.31 11.07
N GLY A 184 1.30 10.10 11.25
CA GLY A 184 1.10 11.34 10.52
C GLY A 184 2.25 12.35 10.67
N PRO A 185 2.65 12.73 11.91
CA PRO A 185 3.80 13.60 12.13
C PRO A 185 5.10 13.06 11.55
N PHE A 186 5.37 11.74 11.69
CA PHE A 186 6.57 11.12 11.10
C PHE A 186 6.60 11.21 9.58
N ILE A 187 5.46 10.96 8.89
CA ILE A 187 5.39 11.07 7.43
C ILE A 187 5.68 12.51 6.99
N ARG A 188 5.10 13.52 7.65
CA ARG A 188 5.40 14.93 7.34
C ARG A 188 6.88 15.24 7.53
N GLN A 189 7.46 14.83 8.65
CA GLN A 189 8.88 14.99 8.93
C GLN A 189 9.76 14.31 7.88
N TRP A 190 9.48 13.06 7.52
CA TRP A 190 10.25 12.31 6.53
C TRP A 190 10.20 12.93 5.15
N ARG A 191 9.06 13.49 4.77
CA ARG A 191 8.87 14.22 3.52
C ARG A 191 9.73 15.49 3.49
N GLU A 192 9.72 16.30 4.55
CA GLU A 192 10.56 17.50 4.67
C GLU A 192 12.04 17.15 4.63
N GLU A 193 12.46 16.17 5.41
CA GLU A 193 13.85 15.69 5.43
C GLU A 193 14.31 15.17 4.05
N TRP A 194 13.44 14.46 3.33
CA TRP A 194 13.75 14.01 1.98
C TRP A 194 13.87 15.17 0.99
N MET A 195 13.02 16.17 1.05
CA MET A 195 13.11 17.37 0.22
C MET A 195 14.46 18.07 0.42
N HIS A 196 14.89 18.27 1.66
CA HIS A 196 16.21 18.86 1.96
C HIS A 196 17.37 18.02 1.47
N LEU A 197 17.27 16.68 1.56
CA LEU A 197 18.30 15.79 1.00
C LEU A 197 18.39 15.91 -0.51
N ARG A 198 17.26 15.94 -1.21
CA ARG A 198 17.22 16.10 -2.67
C ARG A 198 17.82 17.44 -3.12
N GLU A 199 17.50 18.54 -2.46
CA GLU A 199 18.06 19.86 -2.76
C GLU A 199 19.59 19.87 -2.66
N ARG A 200 20.14 19.22 -1.62
CA ARG A 200 21.58 19.09 -1.41
C ARG A 200 22.24 18.10 -2.39
N ALA A 201 21.45 17.18 -2.95
CA ALA A 201 21.93 16.11 -3.82
C ALA A 201 22.33 16.58 -5.22
N GLY A 202 22.06 17.81 -5.61
CA GLY A 202 22.21 18.38 -6.96
C GLY A 202 23.21 17.67 -7.84
N GLY A 203 22.76 17.07 -8.97
CA GLY A 203 23.58 16.29 -9.88
C GLY A 203 23.85 14.83 -9.44
N ALA A 204 22.92 14.23 -8.67
CA ALA A 204 22.99 12.81 -8.34
C ALA A 204 23.06 11.96 -9.62
N SER A 205 23.91 10.95 -9.61
CA SER A 205 24.12 10.03 -10.75
C SER A 205 22.98 9.00 -10.93
N VAL A 206 22.02 8.98 -10.01
CA VAL A 206 20.90 8.05 -9.99
C VAL A 206 19.56 8.81 -9.99
N GLU A 207 18.52 8.17 -10.54
CA GLU A 207 17.15 8.69 -10.45
C GLU A 207 16.68 8.68 -8.99
N LEU A 208 16.35 9.86 -8.48
CA LEU A 208 15.83 10.03 -7.13
C LEU A 208 14.30 10.19 -7.16
N PRO A 209 13.57 9.55 -6.23
CA PRO A 209 12.13 9.76 -6.11
C PRO A 209 11.80 11.21 -5.77
N GLU A 210 10.65 11.69 -6.24
CA GLU A 210 10.15 13.00 -5.79
C GLU A 210 9.81 12.98 -4.29
N GLY A 211 9.40 11.83 -3.79
CA GLY A 211 9.07 11.64 -2.37
C GLY A 211 7.87 12.48 -1.96
N LEU A 212 6.89 12.60 -2.85
CA LEU A 212 5.72 13.47 -2.65
C LEU A 212 4.89 13.03 -1.45
N MET A 213 4.68 11.72 -1.31
CA MET A 213 3.93 11.12 -0.19
C MET A 213 2.63 11.90 0.12
N VAL A 214 1.87 12.28 -0.93
CA VAL A 214 0.66 13.10 -0.79
C VAL A 214 -0.47 12.27 -0.17
N PRO A 215 -0.98 12.62 1.02
CA PRO A 215 -2.12 11.94 1.61
C PRO A 215 -3.38 12.23 0.78
N VAL A 216 -3.97 11.19 0.15
CA VAL A 216 -5.19 11.36 -0.66
C VAL A 216 -6.46 11.04 0.11
N GLY A 217 -6.36 10.40 1.25
CA GLY A 217 -7.50 10.12 2.11
C GLY A 217 -7.33 8.83 2.92
N TYR A 218 -8.39 8.50 3.63
CA TYR A 218 -8.47 7.28 4.42
C TYR A 218 -9.65 6.40 3.99
N VAL A 219 -9.55 5.10 4.27
CA VAL A 219 -10.60 4.11 4.10
C VAL A 219 -10.97 3.57 5.46
N ALA A 220 -12.23 3.77 5.87
CA ALA A 220 -12.74 3.20 7.12
C ALA A 220 -13.19 1.75 6.90
N LEU A 221 -12.58 0.82 7.63
CA LEU A 221 -12.75 -0.62 7.47
C LEU A 221 -13.50 -1.28 8.61
N ARG A 222 -14.07 -2.46 8.35
CA ARG A 222 -14.67 -3.38 9.31
C ARG A 222 -15.84 -2.79 10.11
N LEU A 223 -16.68 -1.98 9.46
CA LEU A 223 -17.84 -1.46 10.12
C LEU A 223 -18.90 -2.55 10.30
N ASN A 224 -19.11 -2.97 11.53
CA ASN A 224 -20.21 -3.86 11.89
C ASN A 224 -21.49 -3.05 12.07
N SER A 225 -22.51 -3.33 11.25
CA SER A 225 -23.87 -2.89 11.52
C SER A 225 -24.66 -4.08 12.07
N PHE A 226 -24.99 -4.05 13.35
CA PHE A 226 -25.97 -4.99 13.91
C PHE A 226 -27.37 -4.41 13.66
N GLN A 227 -28.21 -5.10 12.90
CA GLN A 227 -29.58 -4.67 12.50
C GLN A 227 -29.67 -3.25 11.91
N GLY A 228 -28.69 -2.85 11.05
CA GLY A 228 -28.66 -1.53 10.44
C GLY A 228 -28.31 -0.37 11.38
N ARG A 229 -28.02 -0.64 12.66
CA ARG A 229 -27.58 0.37 13.63
C ARG A 229 -26.11 0.17 13.97
N ARG A 230 -25.31 1.22 13.77
CA ARG A 230 -23.92 1.28 14.27
C ARG A 230 -23.95 1.22 15.80
N THR A 231 -23.09 0.40 16.41
CA THR A 231 -22.95 0.42 17.87
C THR A 231 -22.45 1.80 18.31
N ARG A 232 -22.88 2.30 19.49
CA ARG A 232 -22.43 3.60 20.03
C ARG A 232 -20.89 3.70 20.09
N PHE A 233 -20.25 2.60 20.37
CA PHE A 233 -18.79 2.49 20.44
C PHE A 233 -18.12 2.81 19.10
N HIS A 234 -18.56 2.19 18.00
CA HIS A 234 -18.01 2.46 16.66
C HIS A 234 -18.27 3.92 16.22
N SER A 235 -19.45 4.46 16.51
CA SER A 235 -19.78 5.84 16.15
C SER A 235 -18.87 6.86 16.85
N GLN A 236 -18.48 6.60 18.08
CA GLN A 236 -17.59 7.49 18.85
C GLN A 236 -16.20 7.60 18.19
N TRP A 237 -15.61 6.48 17.78
CA TRP A 237 -14.29 6.47 17.13
C TRP A 237 -14.34 7.02 15.72
N MET A 238 -15.35 6.63 14.95
CA MET A 238 -15.55 7.12 13.59
C MET A 238 -15.64 8.64 13.51
N ASN A 239 -16.32 9.27 14.45
CA ASN A 239 -16.49 10.73 14.49
C ASN A 239 -15.19 11.47 14.83
N GLN A 240 -14.18 10.80 15.37
CA GLN A 240 -12.88 11.40 15.66
C GLN A 240 -11.89 11.26 14.48
N ILE A 241 -12.08 10.31 13.57
CA ILE A 241 -11.15 10.07 12.45
C ILE A 241 -10.91 11.33 11.62
N PRO A 242 -11.94 12.09 11.15
CA PRO A 242 -11.71 13.27 10.33
C PRO A 242 -10.81 14.30 10.98
N ALA A 243 -11.10 14.66 12.25
CA ALA A 243 -10.33 15.64 13.00
C ALA A 243 -8.88 15.19 13.24
N VAL A 244 -8.69 13.91 13.61
CA VAL A 244 -7.34 13.33 13.81
C VAL A 244 -6.57 13.29 12.50
N TYR A 245 -7.22 12.86 11.41
CA TYR A 245 -6.60 12.83 10.09
C TYR A 245 -6.17 14.23 9.62
N ALA A 246 -7.05 15.22 9.73
CA ALA A 246 -6.76 16.61 9.37
C ALA A 246 -5.58 17.16 10.19
N THR A 247 -5.59 16.99 11.50
CA THR A 247 -4.56 17.53 12.39
C THR A 247 -3.23 16.78 12.24
N GLU A 248 -3.25 15.46 12.31
CA GLU A 248 -2.02 14.68 12.41
C GLU A 248 -1.41 14.34 11.04
N VAL A 249 -2.23 14.05 10.04
CA VAL A 249 -1.73 13.69 8.71
C VAL A 249 -1.58 14.91 7.82
N LEU A 250 -2.61 15.76 7.73
CA LEU A 250 -2.58 16.95 6.87
C LEU A 250 -1.90 18.16 7.53
N GLY A 251 -1.78 18.19 8.85
CA GLY A 251 -1.17 19.30 9.59
C GLY A 251 -2.03 20.56 9.63
N VAL A 252 -3.35 20.43 9.40
CA VAL A 252 -4.29 21.56 9.42
C VAL A 252 -5.16 21.53 10.68
N LYS A 253 -5.50 22.72 11.21
CA LYS A 253 -6.47 22.83 12.29
C LYS A 253 -7.87 22.81 11.68
N GLU A 254 -8.58 21.70 11.83
CA GLU A 254 -9.94 21.56 11.35
C GLU A 254 -10.94 21.53 12.51
N MET A 255 -12.07 22.24 12.37
CA MET A 255 -13.20 22.08 13.25
C MET A 255 -14.02 20.89 12.77
N GLY A 256 -14.02 19.81 13.56
CA GLY A 256 -14.60 18.49 13.32
C GLY A 256 -15.79 18.42 12.39
N THR A 257 -15.52 18.12 11.12
CA THR A 257 -16.55 17.73 10.16
C THR A 257 -16.96 16.28 10.45
N PRO A 258 -18.25 15.95 10.52
CA PRO A 258 -18.69 14.56 10.66
C PRO A 258 -18.18 13.73 9.48
N MET A 259 -17.82 12.46 9.70
CA MET A 259 -17.32 11.57 8.64
C MET A 259 -18.26 11.51 7.41
N ALA A 260 -19.56 11.61 7.59
CA ALA A 260 -20.54 11.59 6.50
C ALA A 260 -20.40 12.74 5.48
N GLY A 261 -19.70 13.84 5.85
CA GLY A 261 -19.40 14.95 4.96
C GLY A 261 -17.90 15.17 4.74
N ASP A 262 -17.06 14.27 5.27
CA ASP A 262 -15.62 14.41 5.16
C ASP A 262 -15.14 13.98 3.76
N GLN A 263 -14.65 14.95 3.01
CA GLN A 263 -14.12 14.72 1.67
C GLN A 263 -12.84 13.89 1.68
N THR A 264 -12.14 13.76 2.82
CA THR A 264 -10.93 12.93 2.91
C THR A 264 -11.25 11.45 3.15
N CYS A 265 -12.51 11.10 3.48
CA CYS A 265 -12.98 9.73 3.51
C CYS A 265 -13.19 9.19 2.10
N LEU A 266 -12.32 8.27 1.65
CA LEU A 266 -12.41 7.66 0.33
C LEU A 266 -13.57 6.66 0.24
N ALA A 267 -13.75 5.86 1.26
CA ALA A 267 -14.80 4.88 1.38
C ALA A 267 -14.99 4.42 2.83
N VAL A 268 -16.17 3.85 3.06
CA VAL A 268 -16.53 3.17 4.30
C VAL A 268 -16.88 1.73 3.94
N LEU A 269 -15.97 0.80 4.21
CA LEU A 269 -16.15 -0.61 3.89
C LEU A 269 -16.66 -1.38 5.10
N ARG A 270 -17.72 -2.14 4.88
CA ARG A 270 -18.31 -3.01 5.91
C ARG A 270 -17.39 -4.22 6.20
N ASN A 271 -17.66 -4.88 7.31
CA ASN A 271 -17.08 -6.18 7.58
C ASN A 271 -17.80 -7.26 6.75
N TYR A 272 -17.12 -7.85 5.78
CA TYR A 272 -17.64 -8.89 4.92
C TYR A 272 -17.56 -10.30 5.56
N GLY A 273 -17.03 -10.40 6.78
CA GLY A 273 -17.04 -11.64 7.58
C GLY A 273 -16.47 -12.85 6.83
N SER A 274 -17.29 -13.86 6.64
CA SER A 274 -16.91 -15.13 6.02
C SER A 274 -16.53 -15.03 4.55
N LEU A 275 -16.93 -13.96 3.80
CA LEU A 275 -16.46 -13.79 2.42
C LEU A 275 -14.95 -13.67 2.34
N MET A 276 -14.30 -13.07 3.36
CA MET A 276 -12.83 -12.96 3.39
C MET A 276 -12.16 -14.33 3.46
N SER A 277 -12.66 -15.23 4.30
CA SER A 277 -12.12 -16.59 4.42
C SER A 277 -12.34 -17.40 3.13
N MET A 278 -13.54 -17.30 2.53
CA MET A 278 -13.84 -17.90 1.23
C MET A 278 -12.93 -17.36 0.12
N ALA A 279 -12.68 -16.04 0.11
CA ALA A 279 -11.80 -15.38 -0.85
C ALA A 279 -10.35 -15.86 -0.74
N GLN A 280 -9.84 -16.02 0.47
CA GLN A 280 -8.51 -16.56 0.72
C GLN A 280 -8.38 -18.02 0.26
N GLU A 281 -9.37 -18.84 0.59
CA GLU A 281 -9.40 -20.26 0.19
C GLU A 281 -9.51 -20.42 -1.33
N ALA A 282 -10.39 -19.64 -1.98
CA ALA A 282 -10.57 -19.65 -3.43
C ALA A 282 -9.47 -18.90 -4.20
N ARG A 283 -8.61 -18.11 -3.53
CA ARG A 283 -7.63 -17.19 -4.12
C ARG A 283 -8.25 -16.26 -5.16
N LYS A 284 -9.39 -15.70 -4.79
CA LYS A 284 -10.15 -14.74 -5.61
C LYS A 284 -10.49 -13.53 -4.75
N PRO A 285 -10.62 -12.33 -5.33
CA PRO A 285 -11.19 -11.22 -4.57
C PRO A 285 -12.62 -11.55 -4.14
N MET A 286 -13.06 -11.03 -3.00
CA MET A 286 -14.39 -11.30 -2.43
C MET A 286 -15.53 -11.07 -3.42
N PHE A 287 -15.39 -10.10 -4.29
CA PHE A 287 -16.40 -9.76 -5.29
C PHE A 287 -16.40 -10.67 -6.54
N ASP A 288 -15.50 -11.65 -6.62
CA ASP A 288 -15.45 -12.68 -7.67
C ASP A 288 -15.91 -14.06 -7.18
N LEU A 289 -16.30 -14.14 -5.93
CA LEU A 289 -16.79 -15.38 -5.37
C LEU A 289 -18.15 -15.75 -5.99
N GLY A 290 -18.29 -17.02 -6.35
CA GLY A 290 -19.50 -17.57 -6.95
C GLY A 290 -20.03 -18.81 -6.20
N PRO A 291 -21.09 -19.44 -6.73
CA PRO A 291 -21.66 -20.64 -6.13
C PRO A 291 -20.66 -21.79 -5.92
N ALA A 292 -19.69 -21.94 -6.85
CA ALA A 292 -18.63 -22.93 -6.75
C ALA A 292 -17.68 -22.69 -5.57
N ASP A 293 -17.59 -21.45 -5.09
CA ASP A 293 -16.76 -21.04 -3.96
C ASP A 293 -17.59 -21.01 -2.63
N GLY A 294 -18.82 -21.55 -2.63
CA GLY A 294 -19.69 -21.62 -1.47
C GLY A 294 -20.61 -20.40 -1.29
N VAL A 295 -20.68 -19.49 -2.25
CA VAL A 295 -21.57 -18.32 -2.21
C VAL A 295 -22.97 -18.73 -2.61
N VAL A 296 -23.82 -19.02 -1.62
CA VAL A 296 -25.23 -19.38 -1.80
C VAL A 296 -26.14 -18.52 -0.92
N GLY A 297 -27.39 -18.34 -1.32
CA GLY A 297 -28.42 -17.65 -0.55
C GLY A 297 -28.04 -16.22 -0.17
N SER A 298 -27.90 -15.94 1.14
CA SER A 298 -27.62 -14.59 1.67
C SER A 298 -26.22 -14.04 1.35
N TYR A 299 -25.29 -14.84 0.85
CA TYR A 299 -23.97 -14.37 0.47
C TYR A 299 -23.93 -13.65 -0.89
N ALA A 300 -24.79 -14.00 -1.83
CA ALA A 300 -24.81 -13.37 -3.16
C ALA A 300 -25.01 -11.84 -3.11
N PRO A 301 -25.95 -11.28 -2.32
CA PRO A 301 -26.05 -9.84 -2.15
C PRO A 301 -24.81 -9.20 -1.51
N LEU A 302 -24.09 -9.93 -0.64
CA LEU A 302 -22.86 -9.42 -0.02
C LEU A 302 -21.70 -9.33 -1.02
N VAL A 303 -21.60 -10.28 -1.95
CA VAL A 303 -20.61 -10.25 -3.04
C VAL A 303 -20.86 -9.05 -3.95
N HIS A 304 -22.13 -8.79 -4.28
CA HIS A 304 -22.52 -7.62 -5.10
C HIS A 304 -22.20 -6.30 -4.40
N ASP A 305 -22.61 -6.14 -3.13
CA ASP A 305 -22.29 -4.97 -2.31
C ASP A 305 -20.77 -4.75 -2.18
N CYS A 306 -20.00 -5.84 -2.08
CA CYS A 306 -18.55 -5.78 -2.07
C CYS A 306 -18.00 -5.25 -3.39
N PHE A 307 -18.53 -5.73 -4.53
CA PHE A 307 -18.14 -5.24 -5.85
C PHE A 307 -18.38 -3.73 -5.98
N GLU A 308 -19.61 -3.26 -5.72
CA GLU A 308 -19.98 -1.84 -5.81
C GLU A 308 -19.10 -0.95 -4.90
N SER A 309 -18.82 -1.44 -3.67
CA SER A 309 -17.98 -0.72 -2.72
C SER A 309 -16.55 -0.56 -3.20
N PHE A 310 -15.94 -1.63 -3.74
CA PHE A 310 -14.57 -1.58 -4.27
C PHE A 310 -14.48 -0.85 -5.60
N GLU A 311 -15.49 -0.94 -6.45
CA GLU A 311 -15.57 -0.16 -7.68
C GLU A 311 -15.61 1.34 -7.39
N THR A 312 -16.50 1.77 -6.49
CA THR A 312 -16.61 3.17 -6.06
C THR A 312 -15.30 3.68 -5.45
N LEU A 313 -14.66 2.88 -4.59
CA LEU A 313 -13.37 3.21 -4.00
C LEU A 313 -12.28 3.35 -5.06
N ALA A 314 -12.20 2.40 -6.01
CA ALA A 314 -11.20 2.41 -7.07
C ALA A 314 -11.38 3.63 -8.00
N MET A 315 -12.63 3.98 -8.36
CA MET A 315 -12.92 5.18 -9.14
C MET A 315 -12.54 6.46 -8.39
N SER A 316 -12.87 6.55 -7.09
CA SER A 316 -12.48 7.69 -6.25
C SER A 316 -10.96 7.83 -6.17
N LEU A 317 -10.26 6.72 -5.98
CA LEU A 317 -8.79 6.69 -5.91
C LEU A 317 -8.18 7.10 -7.25
N ALA A 318 -8.65 6.56 -8.36
CA ALA A 318 -8.19 6.90 -9.70
C ALA A 318 -8.34 8.39 -10.00
N ALA A 319 -9.50 8.97 -9.68
CA ALA A 319 -9.76 10.39 -9.87
C ALA A 319 -8.83 11.28 -9.03
N ARG A 320 -8.64 10.95 -7.74
CA ARG A 320 -7.79 11.74 -6.83
C ARG A 320 -6.31 11.65 -7.13
N CYS A 321 -5.86 10.50 -7.62
CA CYS A 321 -4.47 10.29 -8.00
C CYS A 321 -4.18 10.71 -9.46
N GLY A 322 -5.19 11.14 -10.22
CA GLY A 322 -5.04 11.51 -11.62
C GLY A 322 -4.52 10.34 -12.46
N LEU A 323 -5.10 9.14 -12.26
CA LEU A 323 -4.72 7.97 -13.06
C LEU A 323 -5.24 8.11 -14.49
N GLU A 324 -4.42 7.73 -15.45
CA GLU A 324 -4.76 7.70 -16.87
C GLU A 324 -5.09 6.26 -17.29
N LYS A 325 -6.19 6.09 -18.02
CA LYS A 325 -6.54 4.79 -18.60
C LYS A 325 -5.57 4.43 -19.71
N SER A 326 -5.26 3.14 -19.79
CA SER A 326 -4.57 2.64 -20.99
C SER A 326 -5.52 2.74 -22.18
N THR A 327 -5.01 3.33 -23.25
CA THR A 327 -5.72 3.43 -24.54
C THR A 327 -5.66 2.10 -25.29
#